data_d3e240748b7a603e3b761c27069813c5
#
_entry.id   d3e240748b7a603e3b761c27069813c5
#
_cell.length_a   1.000
_cell.length_b   1.000
_cell.length_c   1.000
_cell.angle_alpha   90.00
_cell.angle_beta   90.00
_cell.angle_gamma   90.00
#
_symmetry.space_group_name_H-M   'P 1'
#
loop_
_entity.id
_entity.type
_entity.pdbx_description
1 polymer ?
#
loop_
_entity_poly.entity_id
_entity_poly.type
_entity_poly.pdbx_seq_one_letter_code
_entity_poly.pdbx_strand_id
1 'polypeptide(L)'
;MSDHNKSARRFSRRKLLKWGLAGLAGAVVAERGYDHVSESKAKAKIVIVGGGAAGITMAAYLADWLRYDDITIIEPNEQHHYQPGYTLIAGGVFTPEEIVKPTLELIPKQVKWIRSSVTELHPDKNQVLTDKNERIAYDFLVLVPGCQMDFNLVQGVSRATLGEGNAHCIYDFNGAKACWSALSKLPDLKEGRLLFTNTYTKLKCGGAPKKICLMAEDFLRDKQLRSRFHFDYFANQNELMKPKVFGDRLAAIFKERDIAIHYRHRLVAVDTSARKAVFAVLPEPSAKPVPATAGLEQLTVDYDFLHFVPPMSAPDFVKQSSLTDPSAPGDWIKVDKETMVHTSYKNIIAFGDAAGLPTSKTGAAIRMQAPIAAANLIALMEQREPTGRYNGYSACPIITEYGKVLMCEFGYDEKLMPIIPWLDPAVERGMWWTLKVHGLKPMYYQGMLKGLI
;
A
#
# COMPACT_ATOMS: atom_id res chain seq x y z
N MET A 1 46.29 26.36 36.74
CA MET A 1 44.82 26.47 36.84
C MET A 1 44.29 26.35 35.44
N SER A 2 43.89 25.19 35.05
CA SER A 2 43.35 24.89 33.69
C SER A 2 41.92 24.36 33.84
N ASP A 3 40.99 25.21 33.36
CA ASP A 3 39.57 24.85 33.33
C ASP A 3 39.30 23.81 32.24
N HIS A 4 38.94 22.61 32.66
CA HIS A 4 38.37 21.58 31.80
C HIS A 4 36.86 21.78 31.71
N ASN A 5 36.40 22.49 30.69
CA ASN A 5 35.00 22.61 30.35
C ASN A 5 34.53 21.31 29.66
N LYS A 6 33.95 20.40 30.43
CA LYS A 6 33.27 19.18 29.94
C LYS A 6 31.93 19.59 29.34
N SER A 7 31.85 19.75 28.01
CA SER A 7 30.59 19.85 27.31
C SER A 7 29.81 18.53 27.46
N ALA A 8 28.84 18.50 28.36
CA ALA A 8 27.86 17.42 28.46
C ALA A 8 27.06 17.35 27.16
N ARG A 9 27.32 16.36 26.31
CA ARG A 9 26.47 16.04 25.15
C ARG A 9 25.06 15.76 25.65
N ARG A 10 24.16 16.72 25.50
CA ARG A 10 22.71 16.50 25.69
C ARG A 10 22.26 15.48 24.65
N PHE A 11 22.07 14.26 25.08
CA PHE A 11 21.38 13.25 24.27
C PHE A 11 19.96 13.75 24.01
N SER A 12 19.66 14.04 22.75
CA SER A 12 18.33 14.46 22.33
C SER A 12 17.31 13.36 22.70
N ARG A 13 16.17 13.76 23.32
CA ARG A 13 15.03 12.84 23.60
C ARG A 13 14.57 12.10 22.34
N ARG A 14 14.77 12.68 21.16
CA ARG A 14 14.54 12.06 19.85
C ARG A 14 15.48 10.88 19.58
N LYS A 15 16.77 10.94 19.95
CA LYS A 15 17.70 9.79 19.84
C LYS A 15 17.28 8.63 20.73
N LEU A 16 16.83 8.88 21.94
CA LEU A 16 16.31 7.85 22.87
C LEU A 16 15.01 7.20 22.35
N LEU A 17 14.10 7.96 21.74
CA LEU A 17 12.90 7.42 21.10
C LEU A 17 13.24 6.59 19.84
N LYS A 18 14.21 7.03 19.01
CA LYS A 18 14.72 6.24 17.88
C LYS A 18 15.26 4.88 18.34
N TRP A 19 16.00 4.82 19.45
CA TRP A 19 16.54 3.57 19.97
C TRP A 19 15.47 2.66 20.60
N GLY A 20 14.49 3.22 21.27
CA GLY A 20 13.40 2.44 21.90
C GLY A 20 12.42 1.83 20.89
N LEU A 21 12.13 2.50 19.77
CA LEU A 21 11.27 2.00 18.69
C LEU A 21 12.04 1.12 17.69
N ALA A 22 13.35 1.36 17.53
CA ALA A 22 14.23 0.60 16.66
C ALA A 22 14.57 -0.79 17.18
N GLY A 23 14.48 -1.01 18.48
CA GLY A 23 14.72 -2.33 19.11
C GLY A 23 13.68 -3.40 18.76
N LEU A 24 12.56 -3.02 18.12
CA LEU A 24 11.49 -3.95 17.69
C LEU A 24 11.33 -4.04 16.16
N ALA A 25 12.03 -3.22 15.37
CA ALA A 25 11.93 -3.25 13.91
C ALA A 25 13.19 -2.69 13.25
N GLY A 26 14.19 -3.54 13.07
CA GLY A 26 15.21 -3.43 12.02
C GLY A 26 15.92 -2.08 11.83
N ALA A 27 16.59 -1.55 12.84
CA ALA A 27 17.37 -0.31 12.77
C ALA A 27 18.73 -0.43 12.03
N VAL A 28 19.02 -1.54 11.39
CA VAL A 28 20.37 -1.85 10.88
C VAL A 28 20.69 -1.21 9.52
N VAL A 29 19.73 -0.63 8.81
CA VAL A 29 19.95 -0.12 7.44
C VAL A 29 19.96 1.42 7.35
N ALA A 30 19.48 2.13 8.36
CA ALA A 30 19.34 3.60 8.30
C ALA A 30 20.58 4.41 8.74
N GLU A 31 21.60 3.78 9.35
CA GLU A 31 22.66 4.53 10.03
C GLU A 31 23.78 5.10 9.14
N ARG A 32 23.93 4.66 7.89
CA ARG A 32 25.10 5.05 7.09
C ARG A 32 24.92 6.18 6.08
N GLY A 33 23.75 6.77 5.95
CA GLY A 33 23.51 7.79 4.92
C GLY A 33 22.86 9.09 5.37
N TYR A 34 22.31 9.16 6.58
CA TYR A 34 21.41 10.26 6.98
C TYR A 34 22.00 11.26 7.99
N ASP A 35 23.18 11.01 8.58
CA ASP A 35 23.78 11.90 9.58
C ASP A 35 24.22 13.28 9.03
N HIS A 36 24.22 13.46 7.70
CA HIS A 36 24.65 14.71 7.07
C HIS A 36 23.51 15.59 6.53
N VAL A 37 22.25 15.15 6.59
CA VAL A 37 21.12 15.90 6.02
C VAL A 37 20.48 16.86 7.03
N SER A 38 20.83 16.80 8.31
CA SER A 38 20.29 17.70 9.32
C SER A 38 20.70 19.15 9.07
N GLU A 39 19.68 20.00 8.84
CA GLU A 39 19.79 21.46 8.74
C GLU A 39 20.23 22.03 7.37
N SER A 40 19.75 21.48 6.25
CA SER A 40 19.94 22.13 4.95
C SER A 40 19.33 23.54 4.95
N LYS A 41 20.09 24.50 4.40
CA LYS A 41 19.65 25.89 4.19
C LYS A 41 19.07 26.09 2.78
N ALA A 42 18.93 25.04 2.00
CA ALA A 42 18.35 25.12 0.67
C ALA A 42 16.92 25.66 0.76
N LYS A 43 16.57 26.54 -0.17
CA LYS A 43 15.25 27.18 -0.24
C LYS A 43 14.62 26.85 -1.57
N ALA A 44 13.41 26.33 -1.55
CA ALA A 44 12.64 26.06 -2.74
C ALA A 44 11.15 25.94 -2.38
N LYS A 45 10.29 26.20 -3.31
CA LYS A 45 8.87 25.89 -3.23
C LYS A 45 8.65 24.39 -3.46
N ILE A 46 8.29 23.65 -2.42
CA ILE A 46 8.02 22.21 -2.50
C ILE A 46 6.52 22.00 -2.45
N VAL A 47 5.99 21.38 -3.49
CA VAL A 47 4.58 20.96 -3.53
C VAL A 47 4.52 19.43 -3.42
N ILE A 48 3.73 18.92 -2.47
CA ILE A 48 3.45 17.51 -2.27
C ILE A 48 2.00 17.25 -2.68
N VAL A 49 1.80 16.43 -3.70
CA VAL A 49 0.47 16.02 -4.17
C VAL A 49 0.10 14.68 -3.54
N GLY A 50 -0.91 14.71 -2.67
CA GLY A 50 -1.40 13.58 -1.89
C GLY A 50 -0.96 13.62 -0.43
N GLY A 51 -1.94 13.64 0.49
CA GLY A 51 -1.77 13.62 1.95
C GLY A 51 -2.02 12.24 2.57
N GLY A 52 -1.80 11.18 1.80
CA GLY A 52 -1.79 9.81 2.32
C GLY A 52 -0.53 9.49 3.12
N ALA A 53 -0.28 8.20 3.36
CA ALA A 53 0.89 7.71 4.08
C ALA A 53 2.21 8.30 3.57
N ALA A 54 2.41 8.30 2.24
CA ALA A 54 3.63 8.77 1.61
C ALA A 54 3.83 10.29 1.78
N GLY A 55 2.78 11.08 1.50
CA GLY A 55 2.88 12.54 1.53
C GLY A 55 3.08 13.11 2.92
N ILE A 56 2.33 12.63 3.93
CA ILE A 56 2.53 13.09 5.32
C ILE A 56 3.91 12.68 5.84
N THR A 57 4.36 11.45 5.54
CA THR A 57 5.71 11.00 5.94
C THR A 57 6.79 11.86 5.27
N MET A 58 6.66 12.14 3.98
CA MET A 58 7.59 13.04 3.26
C MET A 58 7.59 14.43 3.86
N ALA A 59 6.41 15.00 4.09
CA ALA A 59 6.27 16.32 4.72
C ALA A 59 6.95 16.36 6.10
N ALA A 60 6.85 15.28 6.88
CA ALA A 60 7.47 15.18 8.20
C ALA A 60 9.00 15.16 8.12
N TYR A 61 9.58 14.41 7.17
CA TYR A 61 11.03 14.41 6.94
C TYR A 61 11.52 15.77 6.46
N LEU A 62 10.86 16.37 5.47
CA LEU A 62 11.25 17.67 4.95
C LEU A 62 11.15 18.76 6.00
N ALA A 63 10.08 18.77 6.79
CA ALA A 63 9.87 19.72 7.87
C ALA A 63 10.90 19.59 9.03
N ASP A 64 11.50 18.43 9.21
CA ASP A 64 12.54 18.17 10.22
C ASP A 64 13.96 18.49 9.67
N TRP A 65 14.19 18.28 8.36
CA TRP A 65 15.51 18.38 7.74
C TRP A 65 15.79 19.72 7.05
N LEU A 66 14.74 20.47 6.71
CA LEU A 66 14.85 21.81 6.13
C LEU A 66 14.55 22.86 7.20
N ARG A 67 15.27 23.98 7.14
CA ARG A 67 14.99 25.18 7.95
C ARG A 67 14.01 26.15 7.27
N TYR A 68 13.36 25.71 6.22
CA TYR A 68 12.57 26.57 5.34
C TYR A 68 11.13 26.07 5.26
N ASP A 69 10.19 27.03 5.25
CA ASP A 69 8.77 26.76 5.49
C ASP A 69 7.88 26.74 4.22
N ASP A 70 8.46 26.78 3.00
CA ASP A 70 7.64 26.78 1.76
C ASP A 70 7.33 25.36 1.27
N ILE A 71 6.78 24.57 2.18
CA ILE A 71 6.28 23.22 1.90
C ILE A 71 4.76 23.26 1.90
N THR A 72 4.16 22.88 0.77
CA THR A 72 2.71 22.80 0.59
C THR A 72 2.30 21.37 0.31
N ILE A 73 1.31 20.86 1.05
CA ILE A 73 0.65 19.58 0.75
C ILE A 73 -0.76 19.85 0.21
N ILE A 74 -1.11 19.18 -0.90
CA ILE A 74 -2.44 19.24 -1.50
C ILE A 74 -3.13 17.90 -1.25
N GLU A 75 -4.20 17.91 -0.44
CA GLU A 75 -4.97 16.73 -0.05
C GLU A 75 -6.43 17.13 0.17
N PRO A 76 -7.38 16.52 -0.56
CA PRO A 76 -8.80 16.84 -0.39
C PRO A 76 -9.44 16.29 0.88
N ASN A 77 -8.91 15.16 1.42
CA ASN A 77 -9.58 14.42 2.47
C ASN A 77 -9.27 14.98 3.86
N GLU A 78 -10.32 15.25 4.62
CA GLU A 78 -10.23 15.68 6.02
C GLU A 78 -9.89 14.53 6.98
N GLN A 79 -10.14 13.30 6.54
CA GLN A 79 -9.90 12.10 7.32
C GLN A 79 -8.77 11.27 6.70
N HIS A 80 -7.81 10.92 7.52
CA HIS A 80 -6.71 10.03 7.17
C HIS A 80 -6.97 8.63 7.70
N HIS A 81 -6.83 7.64 6.83
CA HIS A 81 -7.08 6.25 7.15
C HIS A 81 -5.79 5.45 7.23
N TYR A 82 -5.63 4.67 8.30
CA TYR A 82 -4.63 3.62 8.38
C TYR A 82 -5.08 2.43 7.51
N GLN A 83 -4.86 2.51 6.19
CA GLN A 83 -5.37 1.53 5.22
C GLN A 83 -4.95 0.07 5.49
N PRO A 84 -3.76 -0.25 6.10
CA PRO A 84 -3.44 -1.62 6.50
C PRO A 84 -4.44 -2.22 7.52
N GLY A 85 -5.24 -1.39 8.17
CA GLY A 85 -6.33 -1.77 9.07
C GLY A 85 -7.59 -2.26 8.37
N TYR A 86 -7.79 -1.97 7.07
CA TYR A 86 -9.00 -2.39 6.34
C TYR A 86 -9.22 -3.91 6.38
N THR A 87 -8.16 -4.71 6.22
CA THR A 87 -8.25 -6.17 6.39
C THR A 87 -8.68 -6.57 7.80
N LEU A 88 -8.22 -5.83 8.82
CA LEU A 88 -8.57 -6.12 10.23
C LEU A 88 -10.00 -5.69 10.56
N ILE A 89 -10.54 -4.63 9.92
CA ILE A 89 -11.97 -4.29 9.99
C ILE A 89 -12.79 -5.41 9.31
N ALA A 90 -12.40 -5.79 8.09
CA ALA A 90 -13.12 -6.80 7.33
C ALA A 90 -13.10 -8.19 7.99
N GLY A 91 -12.14 -8.45 8.87
CA GLY A 91 -12.07 -9.65 9.70
C GLY A 91 -12.54 -9.45 11.14
N GLY A 92 -13.17 -8.33 11.49
CA GLY A 92 -13.75 -8.09 12.82
C GLY A 92 -12.74 -7.89 13.96
N VAL A 93 -11.49 -7.57 13.65
CA VAL A 93 -10.41 -7.34 14.66
C VAL A 93 -10.35 -5.90 15.11
N PHE A 94 -10.54 -4.95 14.18
CA PHE A 94 -10.60 -3.51 14.47
C PHE A 94 -12.00 -2.96 14.23
N THR A 95 -12.36 -1.92 15.00
CA THR A 95 -13.48 -1.07 14.65
C THR A 95 -13.08 -0.03 13.60
N PRO A 96 -14.01 0.52 12.80
CA PRO A 96 -13.69 1.56 11.83
C PRO A 96 -13.02 2.80 12.44
N GLU A 97 -13.45 3.20 13.65
CA GLU A 97 -12.97 4.39 14.37
C GLU A 97 -11.49 4.28 14.78
N GLU A 98 -11.02 3.06 15.02
CA GLU A 98 -9.62 2.82 15.45
C GLU A 98 -8.58 3.21 14.40
N ILE A 99 -8.96 3.33 13.13
CA ILE A 99 -8.03 3.54 12.01
C ILE A 99 -8.20 4.89 11.32
N VAL A 100 -9.10 5.74 11.81
CA VAL A 100 -9.36 7.06 11.25
C VAL A 100 -8.83 8.15 12.16
N LYS A 101 -8.17 9.15 11.59
CA LYS A 101 -7.74 10.38 12.29
C LYS A 101 -7.97 11.60 11.42
N PRO A 102 -8.19 12.78 12.01
CA PRO A 102 -8.19 14.02 11.26
C PRO A 102 -6.86 14.25 10.56
N THR A 103 -6.89 14.54 9.26
CA THR A 103 -5.69 14.79 8.45
C THR A 103 -4.87 15.95 9.00
N LEU A 104 -5.54 16.98 9.50
CA LEU A 104 -4.91 18.17 10.10
C LEU A 104 -4.00 17.85 11.29
N GLU A 105 -4.34 16.83 12.09
CA GLU A 105 -3.52 16.43 13.24
C GLU A 105 -2.21 15.73 12.83
N LEU A 106 -2.14 15.26 11.61
CA LEU A 106 -1.03 14.47 11.10
C LEU A 106 -0.04 15.28 10.25
N ILE A 107 -0.53 16.33 9.59
CA ILE A 107 0.32 17.26 8.81
C ILE A 107 1.19 18.08 9.78
N PRO A 108 2.51 18.19 9.56
CA PRO A 108 3.37 19.04 10.39
C PRO A 108 2.91 20.51 10.37
N LYS A 109 2.97 21.18 11.51
CA LYS A 109 2.39 22.54 11.69
C LYS A 109 2.99 23.60 10.75
N GLN A 110 4.23 23.44 10.33
CA GLN A 110 4.92 24.34 9.40
C GLN A 110 4.62 24.06 7.93
N VAL A 111 3.86 23.00 7.62
CA VAL A 111 3.48 22.62 6.26
C VAL A 111 2.12 23.23 5.95
N LYS A 112 2.03 23.98 4.85
CA LYS A 112 0.77 24.53 4.36
C LYS A 112 -0.10 23.41 3.80
N TRP A 113 -1.36 23.29 4.27
CA TRP A 113 -2.31 22.35 3.70
C TRP A 113 -3.30 23.08 2.78
N ILE A 114 -3.37 22.65 1.52
CA ILE A 114 -4.39 23.06 0.57
C ILE A 114 -5.41 21.92 0.45
N ARG A 115 -6.62 22.18 0.90
CA ARG A 115 -7.73 21.24 0.90
C ARG A 115 -8.43 21.26 -0.46
N SER A 116 -7.84 20.54 -1.42
CA SER A 116 -8.24 20.51 -2.82
C SER A 116 -7.72 19.23 -3.48
N SER A 117 -8.32 18.83 -4.57
CA SER A 117 -7.82 17.77 -5.45
C SER A 117 -6.99 18.37 -6.58
N VAL A 118 -5.89 17.72 -6.94
CA VAL A 118 -5.19 18.07 -8.19
C VAL A 118 -5.92 17.41 -9.36
N THR A 119 -6.17 18.18 -10.40
CA THR A 119 -6.89 17.75 -11.62
C THR A 119 -5.98 17.67 -12.84
N GLU A 120 -4.89 18.47 -12.88
CA GLU A 120 -3.93 18.47 -13.98
C GLU A 120 -2.51 18.69 -13.50
N LEU A 121 -1.56 18.10 -14.21
CA LEU A 121 -0.12 18.27 -14.01
C LEU A 121 0.49 18.94 -15.24
N HIS A 122 1.20 20.05 -15.06
CA HIS A 122 1.91 20.77 -16.10
C HIS A 122 3.43 20.79 -15.81
N PRO A 123 4.13 19.66 -15.97
CA PRO A 123 5.53 19.53 -15.56
C PRO A 123 6.46 20.50 -16.29
N ASP A 124 6.21 20.80 -17.56
CA ASP A 124 7.02 21.76 -18.34
C ASP A 124 6.91 23.21 -17.85
N LYS A 125 5.84 23.51 -17.08
CA LYS A 125 5.59 24.83 -16.49
C LYS A 125 5.84 24.85 -14.98
N ASN A 126 6.23 23.72 -14.40
CA ASN A 126 6.35 23.53 -12.96
C ASN A 126 5.09 23.98 -12.20
N GLN A 127 3.92 23.53 -12.64
CA GLN A 127 2.62 23.88 -12.07
C GLN A 127 1.70 22.68 -11.95
N VAL A 128 0.84 22.71 -10.94
CA VAL A 128 -0.32 21.82 -10.83
C VAL A 128 -1.60 22.66 -10.83
N LEU A 129 -2.68 22.11 -11.35
CA LEU A 129 -4.03 22.72 -11.34
C LEU A 129 -4.90 21.97 -10.35
N THR A 130 -5.69 22.68 -9.55
CA THR A 130 -6.63 22.10 -8.60
C THR A 130 -8.08 22.11 -9.13
N ASP A 131 -8.96 21.34 -8.47
CA ASP A 131 -10.42 21.33 -8.70
C ASP A 131 -11.09 22.67 -8.39
N LYS A 132 -10.41 23.59 -7.69
CA LYS A 132 -10.82 24.97 -7.46
C LYS A 132 -10.26 25.94 -8.51
N ASN A 133 -9.70 25.42 -9.58
CA ASN A 133 -9.09 26.20 -10.66
C ASN A 133 -7.88 27.05 -10.23
N GLU A 134 -7.22 26.67 -9.13
CA GLU A 134 -6.01 27.32 -8.64
C GLU A 134 -4.78 26.71 -9.28
N ARG A 135 -3.90 27.55 -9.87
CA ARG A 135 -2.59 27.14 -10.38
C ARG A 135 -1.55 27.31 -9.28
N ILE A 136 -0.90 26.23 -8.90
CA ILE A 136 0.10 26.19 -7.85
C ILE A 136 1.45 25.90 -8.50
N ALA A 137 2.35 26.89 -8.47
CA ALA A 137 3.71 26.75 -8.98
C ALA A 137 4.61 26.08 -7.94
N TYR A 138 5.61 25.35 -8.40
CA TYR A 138 6.62 24.68 -7.58
C TYR A 138 8.01 24.80 -8.19
N ASP A 139 9.02 24.73 -7.36
CA ASP A 139 10.39 24.46 -7.79
C ASP A 139 10.63 22.93 -7.82
N PHE A 140 10.11 22.23 -6.81
CA PHE A 140 10.14 20.77 -6.71
C PHE A 140 8.76 20.19 -6.44
N LEU A 141 8.45 19.07 -7.10
CA LEU A 141 7.20 18.34 -6.95
C LEU A 141 7.45 16.96 -6.35
N VAL A 142 6.71 16.64 -5.27
CA VAL A 142 6.59 15.29 -4.73
C VAL A 142 5.24 14.73 -5.11
N LEU A 143 5.21 13.74 -6.01
CA LEU A 143 3.98 13.22 -6.58
C LEU A 143 3.65 11.85 -5.98
N VAL A 144 2.78 11.83 -4.96
CA VAL A 144 2.45 10.65 -4.15
C VAL A 144 0.95 10.49 -3.90
N PRO A 145 0.09 10.63 -4.94
CA PRO A 145 -1.36 10.63 -4.77
C PRO A 145 -1.96 9.24 -4.47
N GLY A 146 -1.13 8.20 -4.39
CA GLY A 146 -1.60 6.83 -4.26
C GLY A 146 -2.05 6.23 -5.59
N CYS A 147 -2.92 5.22 -5.53
CA CYS A 147 -3.51 4.58 -6.72
C CYS A 147 -5.04 4.65 -6.65
N GLN A 148 -5.66 4.59 -7.82
CA GLN A 148 -7.11 4.45 -7.92
C GLN A 148 -7.53 2.98 -8.14
N MET A 149 -8.79 2.69 -7.88
CA MET A 149 -9.44 1.42 -8.17
C MET A 149 -10.36 1.62 -9.37
N ASP A 150 -10.09 0.88 -10.44
CA ASP A 150 -10.79 0.99 -11.72
C ASP A 150 -12.00 0.05 -11.75
N PHE A 151 -13.03 0.39 -10.95
CA PHE A 151 -14.27 -0.43 -10.88
C PHE A 151 -14.95 -0.59 -12.22
N ASN A 152 -14.84 0.41 -13.10
CA ASN A 152 -15.40 0.39 -14.46
C ASN A 152 -14.82 -0.72 -15.35
N LEU A 153 -13.70 -1.33 -14.97
CA LEU A 153 -13.10 -2.47 -15.67
C LEU A 153 -13.66 -3.82 -15.22
N VAL A 154 -14.62 -3.84 -14.29
CA VAL A 154 -15.40 -5.02 -13.89
C VAL A 154 -16.87 -4.67 -14.03
N GLN A 155 -17.54 -5.25 -15.01
CA GLN A 155 -18.95 -4.96 -15.29
C GLN A 155 -19.85 -5.29 -14.09
N GLY A 156 -20.85 -4.46 -13.82
CA GLY A 156 -21.89 -4.73 -12.80
C GLY A 156 -21.51 -4.34 -11.37
N VAL A 157 -20.31 -3.80 -11.13
CA VAL A 157 -19.90 -3.29 -9.81
C VAL A 157 -19.35 -1.88 -9.89
N SER A 158 -19.52 -1.16 -8.81
CA SER A 158 -18.99 0.20 -8.63
C SER A 158 -18.63 0.42 -7.16
N ARG A 159 -17.99 1.55 -6.85
CA ARG A 159 -17.77 1.92 -5.44
C ARG A 159 -19.09 2.13 -4.67
N ALA A 160 -20.12 2.62 -5.35
CA ALA A 160 -21.43 2.88 -4.74
C ALA A 160 -22.22 1.60 -4.43
N THR A 161 -21.98 0.51 -5.18
CA THR A 161 -22.69 -0.77 -5.04
C THR A 161 -21.93 -1.79 -4.19
N LEU A 162 -20.87 -1.37 -3.47
CA LEU A 162 -20.13 -2.26 -2.58
C LEU A 162 -21.02 -2.80 -1.45
N GLY A 163 -21.12 -4.12 -1.35
CA GLY A 163 -21.98 -4.84 -0.41
C GLY A 163 -23.30 -5.33 -1.01
N GLU A 164 -23.75 -4.78 -2.13
CA GLU A 164 -24.95 -5.29 -2.83
C GLU A 164 -24.72 -6.72 -3.32
N GLY A 165 -25.72 -7.58 -3.15
CA GLY A 165 -25.62 -8.99 -3.49
C GLY A 165 -24.47 -9.73 -2.80
N ASN A 166 -23.98 -9.25 -1.64
CA ASN A 166 -22.80 -9.79 -0.94
C ASN A 166 -21.50 -9.74 -1.76
N ALA A 167 -21.32 -8.72 -2.64
CA ALA A 167 -20.07 -8.46 -3.35
C ALA A 167 -19.27 -7.34 -2.65
N HIS A 168 -18.06 -7.63 -2.19
CA HIS A 168 -17.26 -6.78 -1.32
C HIS A 168 -15.85 -6.53 -1.86
N CYS A 169 -15.30 -5.35 -1.55
CA CYS A 169 -13.92 -4.99 -1.84
C CYS A 169 -13.29 -4.34 -0.61
N ILE A 170 -12.37 -5.02 0.05
CA ILE A 170 -11.71 -4.52 1.29
C ILE A 170 -10.66 -3.42 1.06
N TYR A 171 -10.41 -3.02 -0.17
CA TYR A 171 -9.54 -1.88 -0.49
C TYR A 171 -10.25 -0.52 -0.36
N ASP A 172 -11.56 -0.54 -0.18
CA ASP A 172 -12.39 0.60 0.18
C ASP A 172 -12.80 0.53 1.65
N PHE A 173 -12.89 1.68 2.33
CA PHE A 173 -13.22 1.73 3.76
C PHE A 173 -14.65 1.23 4.04
N ASN A 174 -15.62 1.68 3.23
CA ASN A 174 -17.00 1.23 3.37
C ASN A 174 -17.15 -0.23 2.93
N GLY A 175 -16.41 -0.63 1.90
CA GLY A 175 -16.34 -2.02 1.47
C GLY A 175 -15.78 -2.95 2.55
N ALA A 176 -14.78 -2.53 3.32
CA ALA A 176 -14.24 -3.30 4.45
C ALA A 176 -15.28 -3.47 5.59
N LYS A 177 -16.03 -2.42 5.91
CA LYS A 177 -17.15 -2.49 6.89
C LYS A 177 -18.25 -3.42 6.43
N ALA A 178 -18.68 -3.26 5.18
CA ALA A 178 -19.72 -4.12 4.58
C ALA A 178 -19.26 -5.59 4.52
N CYS A 179 -18.00 -5.85 4.25
CA CYS A 179 -17.41 -7.18 4.24
C CYS A 179 -17.55 -7.87 5.61
N TRP A 180 -17.19 -7.23 6.72
CA TRP A 180 -17.39 -7.81 8.05
C TRP A 180 -18.86 -8.01 8.38
N SER A 181 -19.70 -7.05 8.04
CA SER A 181 -21.16 -7.18 8.24
C SER A 181 -21.75 -8.41 7.54
N ALA A 182 -21.20 -8.81 6.39
CA ALA A 182 -21.61 -10.02 5.67
C ALA A 182 -20.95 -11.27 6.24
N LEU A 183 -19.63 -11.26 6.45
CA LEU A 183 -18.90 -12.42 6.98
C LEU A 183 -19.43 -12.86 8.35
N SER A 184 -19.74 -11.92 9.23
CA SER A 184 -20.27 -12.23 10.57
C SER A 184 -21.63 -12.93 10.56
N LYS A 185 -22.37 -12.85 9.45
CA LYS A 185 -23.68 -13.50 9.25
C LYS A 185 -23.62 -14.84 8.52
N LEU A 186 -22.44 -15.23 8.01
CA LEU A 186 -22.30 -16.55 7.36
C LEU A 186 -22.77 -17.72 8.24
N PRO A 187 -22.55 -17.73 9.57
CA PRO A 187 -23.06 -18.79 10.44
C PRO A 187 -24.57 -19.03 10.36
N ASP A 188 -25.35 -18.03 9.93
CA ASP A 188 -26.81 -18.12 9.81
C ASP A 188 -27.24 -18.94 8.55
N LEU A 189 -26.31 -19.12 7.59
CA LEU A 189 -26.57 -19.94 6.40
C LEU A 189 -26.37 -21.41 6.70
N LYS A 190 -27.19 -22.26 6.05
CA LYS A 190 -27.06 -23.72 6.14
C LYS A 190 -25.79 -24.20 5.42
N GLU A 191 -25.52 -23.61 4.26
CA GLU A 191 -24.37 -23.88 3.40
C GLU A 191 -24.13 -22.65 2.53
N GLY A 192 -22.99 -22.57 1.85
CA GLY A 192 -22.71 -21.45 0.96
C GLY A 192 -21.41 -21.61 0.17
N ARG A 193 -21.28 -20.80 -0.88
CA ARG A 193 -20.09 -20.70 -1.71
C ARG A 193 -19.45 -19.33 -1.59
N LEU A 194 -18.21 -19.30 -1.16
CA LEU A 194 -17.44 -18.07 -0.94
C LEU A 194 -16.37 -17.94 -2.01
N LEU A 195 -16.44 -16.86 -2.79
CA LEU A 195 -15.47 -16.57 -3.83
C LEU A 195 -14.53 -15.44 -3.39
N PHE A 196 -13.24 -15.62 -3.67
CA PHE A 196 -12.21 -14.62 -3.45
C PHE A 196 -11.41 -14.44 -4.73
N THR A 197 -11.09 -13.20 -5.09
CA THR A 197 -10.35 -12.94 -6.32
C THR A 197 -9.14 -12.05 -6.09
N ASN A 198 -8.18 -12.08 -7.01
CA ASN A 198 -7.22 -11.00 -7.22
C ASN A 198 -7.43 -10.37 -8.60
N THR A 199 -6.53 -9.50 -9.03
CA THR A 199 -6.62 -8.82 -10.32
C THR A 199 -5.29 -8.89 -11.09
N TYR A 200 -5.28 -8.41 -12.33
CA TYR A 200 -4.14 -8.51 -13.25
C TYR A 200 -3.16 -7.33 -13.15
N THR A 201 -3.55 -6.22 -12.57
CA THR A 201 -2.67 -5.07 -12.36
C THR A 201 -1.89 -5.19 -11.04
N LYS A 202 -0.85 -4.37 -10.87
CA LYS A 202 -0.23 -4.23 -9.55
C LYS A 202 -1.22 -3.62 -8.57
N LEU A 203 -1.37 -4.24 -7.40
CA LEU A 203 -2.29 -3.76 -6.35
C LEU A 203 -1.53 -3.27 -5.13
N LYS A 204 -2.12 -2.32 -4.41
CA LYS A 204 -1.66 -2.00 -3.06
C LYS A 204 -1.91 -3.20 -2.15
N CYS A 205 -0.87 -3.65 -1.43
CA CYS A 205 -0.92 -4.85 -0.58
C CYS A 205 -1.50 -6.10 -1.29
N GLY A 206 -0.77 -6.66 -2.25
CA GLY A 206 -1.19 -7.84 -3.04
C GLY A 206 -1.54 -9.09 -2.22
N GLY A 207 -1.22 -9.12 -0.92
CA GLY A 207 -1.63 -10.17 0.01
C GLY A 207 -3.03 -9.99 0.61
N ALA A 208 -3.67 -8.83 0.50
CA ALA A 208 -4.93 -8.56 1.18
C ALA A 208 -6.07 -9.53 0.79
N PRO A 209 -6.25 -9.93 -0.48
CA PRO A 209 -7.29 -10.90 -0.85
C PRO A 209 -7.09 -12.27 -0.21
N LYS A 210 -5.84 -12.71 -0.05
CA LYS A 210 -5.53 -14.00 0.63
C LYS A 210 -5.80 -13.91 2.13
N LYS A 211 -5.51 -12.76 2.75
CA LYS A 211 -5.80 -12.54 4.17
C LYS A 211 -7.27 -12.68 4.47
N ILE A 212 -8.13 -11.99 3.70
CA ILE A 212 -9.57 -12.06 3.97
C ILE A 212 -10.17 -13.43 3.64
N CYS A 213 -9.63 -14.14 2.64
CA CYS A 213 -10.00 -15.53 2.37
C CYS A 213 -9.67 -16.42 3.57
N LEU A 214 -8.45 -16.36 4.07
CA LEU A 214 -7.97 -17.17 5.20
C LEU A 214 -8.64 -16.79 6.52
N MET A 215 -8.92 -15.50 6.75
CA MET A 215 -9.67 -15.05 7.94
C MET A 215 -11.13 -15.52 7.89
N ALA A 216 -11.78 -15.50 6.74
CA ALA A 216 -13.13 -16.01 6.59
C ALA A 216 -13.18 -17.53 6.82
N GLU A 217 -12.19 -18.27 6.33
CA GLU A 217 -12.06 -19.71 6.54
C GLU A 217 -11.87 -20.03 8.02
N ASP A 218 -10.93 -19.36 8.68
CA ASP A 218 -10.61 -19.55 10.09
C ASP A 218 -11.81 -19.19 11.00
N PHE A 219 -12.52 -18.11 10.69
CA PHE A 219 -13.73 -17.69 11.39
C PHE A 219 -14.81 -18.78 11.38
N LEU A 220 -15.01 -19.43 10.23
CA LEU A 220 -15.99 -20.53 10.11
C LEU A 220 -15.46 -21.82 10.73
N ARG A 221 -14.16 -22.07 10.68
CA ARG A 221 -13.53 -23.23 11.31
C ARG A 221 -13.58 -23.17 12.84
N ASP A 222 -13.33 -21.99 13.41
CA ASP A 222 -13.48 -21.76 14.86
C ASP A 222 -14.91 -22.05 15.35
N LYS A 223 -15.91 -21.71 14.55
CA LYS A 223 -17.33 -22.00 14.82
C LYS A 223 -17.77 -23.42 14.48
N GLN A 224 -16.85 -24.27 14.02
CA GLN A 224 -17.15 -25.65 13.58
C GLN A 224 -18.15 -25.71 12.41
N LEU A 225 -18.16 -24.70 11.56
CA LEU A 225 -19.06 -24.57 10.41
C LEU A 225 -18.35 -24.70 9.06
N ARG A 226 -17.02 -24.85 9.05
CA ARG A 226 -16.19 -24.84 7.82
C ARG A 226 -16.70 -25.82 6.75
N SER A 227 -17.15 -26.99 7.13
CA SER A 227 -17.63 -28.04 6.22
C SER A 227 -18.92 -27.69 5.49
N ARG A 228 -19.66 -26.67 5.89
CA ARG A 228 -20.86 -26.18 5.22
C ARG A 228 -20.56 -25.26 4.03
N PHE A 229 -19.29 -24.84 3.85
CA PHE A 229 -18.94 -23.79 2.91
C PHE A 229 -17.86 -24.23 1.94
N HIS A 230 -18.08 -23.94 0.65
CA HIS A 230 -17.09 -24.09 -0.39
C HIS A 230 -16.29 -22.79 -0.54
N PHE A 231 -14.97 -22.90 -0.56
CA PHE A 231 -14.05 -21.78 -0.74
C PHE A 231 -13.33 -21.88 -2.07
N ASP A 232 -13.50 -20.88 -2.91
CA ASP A 232 -12.83 -20.78 -4.20
C ASP A 232 -12.01 -19.48 -4.28
N TYR A 233 -10.74 -19.62 -4.61
CA TYR A 233 -9.85 -18.47 -4.84
C TYR A 233 -9.48 -18.40 -6.32
N PHE A 234 -9.93 -17.36 -7.00
CA PHE A 234 -9.65 -17.11 -8.42
C PHE A 234 -8.45 -16.18 -8.56
N ALA A 235 -7.35 -16.72 -9.09
CA ALA A 235 -6.10 -16.01 -9.33
C ALA A 235 -5.93 -15.71 -10.82
N ASN A 236 -5.65 -14.46 -11.16
CA ASN A 236 -5.31 -14.09 -12.54
C ASN A 236 -3.96 -14.66 -12.98
N GLN A 237 -3.03 -14.86 -12.04
CA GLN A 237 -1.69 -15.39 -12.25
C GLN A 237 -1.63 -16.91 -12.08
N ASN A 238 -0.44 -17.51 -12.34
CA ASN A 238 -0.15 -18.93 -12.12
C ASN A 238 0.37 -19.24 -10.72
N GLU A 239 0.45 -18.25 -9.88
CA GLU A 239 0.99 -18.34 -8.53
C GLU A 239 0.22 -17.41 -7.59
N LEU A 240 0.16 -17.76 -6.32
CA LEU A 240 -0.53 -16.93 -5.33
C LEU A 240 0.26 -15.70 -4.94
N MET A 241 1.58 -15.79 -4.89
CA MET A 241 2.45 -14.70 -4.46
C MET A 241 3.90 -14.93 -4.90
N LYS A 242 4.65 -13.84 -5.06
CA LYS A 242 6.11 -13.79 -5.17
C LYS A 242 6.72 -13.13 -3.93
N PRO A 243 7.93 -13.50 -3.50
CA PRO A 243 8.77 -14.63 -3.97
C PRO A 243 8.11 -16.00 -3.83
N LYS A 244 8.60 -16.96 -4.62
CA LYS A 244 8.06 -18.34 -4.75
C LYS A 244 7.91 -19.06 -3.40
N VAL A 245 8.83 -18.88 -2.47
CA VAL A 245 8.77 -19.49 -1.13
C VAL A 245 7.48 -19.13 -0.39
N PHE A 246 6.99 -17.92 -0.52
CA PHE A 246 5.73 -17.50 0.09
C PHE A 246 4.53 -17.99 -0.71
N GLY A 247 4.65 -18.02 -2.05
CA GLY A 247 3.62 -18.56 -2.93
C GLY A 247 3.36 -20.05 -2.66
N ASP A 248 4.43 -20.85 -2.55
CA ASP A 248 4.37 -22.28 -2.25
C ASP A 248 3.76 -22.54 -0.86
N ARG A 249 4.18 -21.77 0.17
CA ARG A 249 3.61 -21.91 1.51
C ARG A 249 2.11 -21.57 1.54
N LEU A 250 1.70 -20.49 0.87
CA LEU A 250 0.29 -20.12 0.75
C LEU A 250 -0.53 -21.19 0.00
N ALA A 251 0.01 -21.76 -1.08
CA ALA A 251 -0.65 -22.86 -1.80
C ALA A 251 -0.80 -24.09 -0.91
N ALA A 252 0.21 -24.41 -0.09
CA ALA A 252 0.10 -25.50 0.88
C ALA A 252 -0.98 -25.24 1.93
N ILE A 253 -1.03 -24.02 2.52
CA ILE A 253 -2.08 -23.64 3.47
C ILE A 253 -3.47 -23.73 2.83
N PHE A 254 -3.64 -23.27 1.60
CA PHE A 254 -4.93 -23.33 0.91
C PHE A 254 -5.36 -24.79 0.71
N LYS A 255 -4.43 -25.66 0.31
CA LYS A 255 -4.70 -27.10 0.18
C LYS A 255 -5.04 -27.75 1.53
N GLU A 256 -4.27 -27.46 2.59
CA GLU A 256 -4.50 -27.94 3.96
C GLU A 256 -5.90 -27.57 4.48
N ARG A 257 -6.47 -26.45 3.99
CA ARG A 257 -7.75 -25.91 4.43
C ARG A 257 -8.90 -26.10 3.43
N ASP A 258 -8.68 -26.96 2.43
CA ASP A 258 -9.67 -27.25 1.41
C ASP A 258 -10.22 -25.98 0.72
N ILE A 259 -9.31 -25.06 0.34
CA ILE A 259 -9.61 -23.89 -0.48
C ILE A 259 -9.17 -24.18 -1.91
N ALA A 260 -10.12 -24.25 -2.84
CA ALA A 260 -9.85 -24.50 -4.25
C ALA A 260 -9.19 -23.28 -4.89
N ILE A 261 -8.08 -23.49 -5.64
CA ILE A 261 -7.37 -22.41 -6.35
C ILE A 261 -7.63 -22.57 -7.84
N HIS A 262 -8.21 -21.54 -8.44
CA HIS A 262 -8.43 -21.43 -9.88
C HIS A 262 -7.44 -20.43 -10.47
N TYR A 263 -6.31 -20.92 -10.98
CA TYR A 263 -5.31 -20.08 -11.64
C TYR A 263 -5.79 -19.62 -13.01
N ARG A 264 -5.29 -18.48 -13.48
CA ARG A 264 -5.57 -17.94 -14.83
C ARG A 264 -7.05 -17.62 -15.06
N HIS A 265 -7.71 -17.14 -14.03
CA HIS A 265 -9.08 -16.66 -14.12
C HIS A 265 -9.14 -15.17 -13.77
N ARG A 266 -9.67 -14.37 -14.67
CA ARG A 266 -9.85 -12.93 -14.51
C ARG A 266 -11.32 -12.60 -14.32
N LEU A 267 -11.66 -11.99 -13.20
CA LEU A 267 -13.03 -11.49 -13.01
C LEU A 267 -13.30 -10.37 -14.02
N VAL A 268 -14.39 -10.47 -14.78
CA VAL A 268 -14.80 -9.52 -15.82
C VAL A 268 -16.16 -8.91 -15.56
N ALA A 269 -17.05 -9.62 -14.87
CA ALA A 269 -18.37 -9.11 -14.53
C ALA A 269 -18.90 -9.73 -13.22
N VAL A 270 -19.81 -9.00 -12.58
CA VAL A 270 -20.57 -9.47 -11.42
C VAL A 270 -22.02 -9.06 -11.60
N ASP A 271 -22.93 -10.02 -11.57
CA ASP A 271 -24.35 -9.77 -11.41
C ASP A 271 -24.69 -9.85 -9.92
N THR A 272 -24.82 -8.70 -9.27
CA THR A 272 -25.09 -8.63 -7.83
C THR A 272 -26.53 -9.08 -7.49
N SER A 273 -27.47 -8.95 -8.42
CA SER A 273 -28.86 -9.35 -8.22
C SER A 273 -29.03 -10.87 -8.30
N ALA A 274 -28.40 -11.51 -9.29
CA ALA A 274 -28.38 -12.96 -9.45
C ALA A 274 -27.28 -13.65 -8.63
N ARG A 275 -26.36 -12.89 -7.99
CA ARG A 275 -25.18 -13.40 -7.28
C ARG A 275 -24.30 -14.30 -8.14
N LYS A 276 -23.94 -13.81 -9.33
CA LYS A 276 -23.09 -14.53 -10.29
C LYS A 276 -21.82 -13.72 -10.59
N ALA A 277 -20.68 -14.39 -10.55
CA ALA A 277 -19.39 -13.85 -10.96
C ALA A 277 -18.98 -14.49 -12.28
N VAL A 278 -18.53 -13.67 -13.23
CA VAL A 278 -18.09 -14.11 -14.56
C VAL A 278 -16.57 -13.92 -14.67
N PHE A 279 -15.89 -15.01 -14.99
CA PHE A 279 -14.45 -15.05 -15.16
C PHE A 279 -14.07 -15.37 -16.60
N ALA A 280 -13.15 -14.62 -17.18
CA ALA A 280 -12.46 -15.01 -18.40
C ALA A 280 -11.37 -16.03 -18.06
N VAL A 281 -11.35 -17.15 -18.78
CA VAL A 281 -10.30 -18.18 -18.67
C VAL A 281 -9.13 -17.76 -19.52
N LEU A 282 -7.99 -17.50 -18.88
CA LEU A 282 -6.80 -16.99 -19.54
C LEU A 282 -5.99 -18.17 -20.15
N PRO A 283 -5.42 -17.99 -21.35
CA PRO A 283 -4.56 -19.00 -21.97
C PRO A 283 -3.30 -19.25 -21.12
N GLU A 284 -2.57 -20.30 -21.44
CA GLU A 284 -1.24 -20.55 -20.87
C GLU A 284 -0.35 -19.30 -20.98
N PRO A 285 0.57 -19.07 -20.03
CA PRO A 285 1.42 -17.90 -20.05
C PRO A 285 2.17 -17.78 -21.36
N SER A 286 2.00 -16.65 -22.02
CA SER A 286 2.83 -16.23 -23.14
C SER A 286 3.70 -15.05 -22.72
N ALA A 287 4.76 -14.78 -23.46
CA ALA A 287 5.62 -13.62 -23.21
C ALA A 287 4.87 -12.27 -23.32
N LYS A 288 3.65 -12.29 -23.88
CA LYS A 288 2.79 -11.09 -24.01
C LYS A 288 1.68 -11.13 -22.99
N PRO A 289 1.46 -10.03 -22.24
CA PRO A 289 0.27 -9.89 -21.38
C PRO A 289 -1.00 -10.07 -22.21
N VAL A 290 -2.04 -10.69 -21.62
CA VAL A 290 -3.38 -10.74 -22.20
C VAL A 290 -4.13 -9.47 -21.78
N PRO A 291 -4.12 -8.39 -22.57
CA PRO A 291 -4.72 -7.12 -22.16
C PRO A 291 -6.24 -7.15 -22.26
N ALA A 292 -6.79 -7.81 -23.28
CA ALA A 292 -8.23 -7.91 -23.53
C ALA A 292 -8.73 -9.32 -23.24
N THR A 293 -9.95 -9.42 -22.72
CA THR A 293 -10.65 -10.68 -22.45
C THR A 293 -11.75 -10.99 -23.46
N ALA A 294 -11.95 -10.12 -24.43
CA ALA A 294 -12.93 -10.31 -25.51
C ALA A 294 -12.58 -11.57 -26.32
N GLY A 295 -13.58 -12.46 -26.50
CA GLY A 295 -13.41 -13.72 -27.23
C GLY A 295 -12.76 -14.85 -26.44
N LEU A 296 -12.39 -14.66 -25.18
CA LEU A 296 -11.95 -15.75 -24.30
C LEU A 296 -13.17 -16.53 -23.78
N GLU A 297 -12.93 -17.80 -23.47
CA GLU A 297 -13.89 -18.65 -22.74
C GLU A 297 -14.26 -17.97 -21.42
N GLN A 298 -15.54 -18.05 -21.05
CA GLN A 298 -16.06 -17.49 -19.81
C GLN A 298 -16.61 -18.59 -18.91
N LEU A 299 -16.26 -18.51 -17.63
CA LEU A 299 -16.81 -19.33 -16.55
C LEU A 299 -17.72 -18.46 -15.69
N THR A 300 -19.00 -18.84 -15.57
CA THR A 300 -19.94 -18.20 -14.62
C THR A 300 -20.06 -19.04 -13.36
N VAL A 301 -19.92 -18.41 -12.21
CA VAL A 301 -19.97 -19.09 -10.90
C VAL A 301 -20.95 -18.37 -9.99
N ASP A 302 -21.88 -19.13 -9.39
CA ASP A 302 -22.78 -18.63 -8.35
C ASP A 302 -22.02 -18.43 -7.04
N TYR A 303 -22.44 -17.44 -6.22
CA TYR A 303 -21.81 -17.19 -4.92
C TYR A 303 -22.83 -16.72 -3.87
N ASP A 304 -22.54 -17.03 -2.62
CA ASP A 304 -23.24 -16.47 -1.45
C ASP A 304 -22.45 -15.30 -0.84
N PHE A 305 -21.14 -15.31 -1.03
CA PHE A 305 -20.23 -14.24 -0.66
C PHE A 305 -19.11 -14.09 -1.71
N LEU A 306 -18.87 -12.87 -2.15
CA LEU A 306 -17.78 -12.55 -3.09
C LEU A 306 -16.89 -11.45 -2.51
N HIS A 307 -15.60 -11.73 -2.36
CA HIS A 307 -14.58 -10.70 -2.24
C HIS A 307 -13.89 -10.53 -3.58
N PHE A 308 -14.03 -9.35 -4.19
CA PHE A 308 -13.39 -9.06 -5.47
C PHE A 308 -12.39 -7.91 -5.36
N VAL A 309 -11.46 -7.87 -6.33
CA VAL A 309 -10.45 -6.83 -6.46
C VAL A 309 -10.54 -6.21 -7.84
N PRO A 310 -10.96 -4.95 -7.97
CA PRO A 310 -10.90 -4.25 -9.24
C PRO A 310 -9.43 -4.02 -9.65
N PRO A 311 -9.14 -3.86 -10.93
CA PRO A 311 -7.84 -3.38 -11.36
C PRO A 311 -7.47 -2.06 -10.69
N MET A 312 -6.17 -1.81 -10.55
CA MET A 312 -5.65 -0.56 -9.97
C MET A 312 -4.67 0.09 -10.94
N SER A 313 -4.68 1.41 -10.96
CA SER A 313 -3.82 2.23 -11.80
C SER A 313 -3.39 3.51 -11.10
N ALA A 314 -2.49 4.27 -11.71
CA ALA A 314 -2.27 5.65 -11.31
C ALA A 314 -3.58 6.45 -11.48
N PRO A 315 -3.80 7.51 -10.66
CA PRO A 315 -4.98 8.37 -10.82
C PRO A 315 -5.08 8.99 -12.22
N ASP A 316 -6.30 9.23 -12.72
CA ASP A 316 -6.54 9.69 -14.08
C ASP A 316 -5.79 10.99 -14.44
N PHE A 317 -5.72 11.95 -13.52
CA PHE A 317 -4.96 13.18 -13.75
C PHE A 317 -3.44 12.94 -13.90
N VAL A 318 -2.94 11.85 -13.34
CA VAL A 318 -1.53 11.41 -13.52
C VAL A 318 -1.39 10.74 -14.90
N LYS A 319 -2.31 9.84 -15.27
CA LYS A 319 -2.30 9.14 -16.57
C LYS A 319 -2.38 10.11 -17.75
N GLN A 320 -3.08 11.22 -17.58
CA GLN A 320 -3.23 12.27 -18.59
C GLN A 320 -1.99 13.17 -18.74
N SER A 321 -0.98 13.00 -17.90
CA SER A 321 0.27 13.77 -17.94
C SER A 321 1.38 13.03 -18.69
N SER A 322 2.46 13.74 -19.00
CA SER A 322 3.70 13.17 -19.57
C SER A 322 4.58 12.43 -18.54
N LEU A 323 4.08 12.22 -17.30
CA LEU A 323 4.88 11.66 -16.21
C LEU A 323 4.79 10.14 -16.09
N THR A 324 3.97 9.48 -16.92
CA THR A 324 3.73 8.03 -16.82
C THR A 324 4.49 7.25 -17.87
N ASP A 325 4.54 5.93 -17.69
CA ASP A 325 4.96 4.98 -18.70
C ASP A 325 3.72 4.25 -19.27
N PRO A 326 3.20 4.68 -20.42
CA PRO A 326 2.00 4.08 -21.01
C PRO A 326 2.23 2.63 -21.52
N SER A 327 3.47 2.18 -21.61
CA SER A 327 3.80 0.80 -21.97
C SER A 327 3.60 -0.19 -20.82
N ALA A 328 3.51 0.30 -19.58
CA ALA A 328 3.34 -0.52 -18.38
C ALA A 328 1.88 -0.54 -17.91
N PRO A 329 1.26 -1.72 -17.70
CA PRO A 329 -0.12 -1.79 -17.19
C PRO A 329 -0.31 -0.99 -15.90
N GLY A 330 -1.29 -0.05 -15.91
CA GLY A 330 -1.62 0.82 -14.77
C GLY A 330 -1.03 2.21 -14.86
N ASP A 331 -0.29 2.54 -15.93
CA ASP A 331 0.23 3.88 -16.25
C ASP A 331 0.88 4.58 -15.05
N TRP A 332 1.76 3.85 -14.37
CA TRP A 332 2.46 4.34 -13.18
C TRP A 332 3.46 5.43 -13.52
N ILE A 333 3.75 6.32 -12.56
CA ILE A 333 4.73 7.40 -12.72
C ILE A 333 6.12 6.80 -12.98
N LYS A 334 6.78 7.29 -14.04
CA LYS A 334 8.07 6.80 -14.49
C LYS A 334 9.21 7.38 -13.66
N VAL A 335 9.80 6.57 -12.80
CA VAL A 335 10.89 6.95 -11.92
C VAL A 335 12.08 5.99 -12.02
N ASP A 336 13.25 6.48 -11.69
CA ASP A 336 14.38 5.62 -11.39
C ASP A 336 14.10 4.78 -10.14
N LYS A 337 14.32 3.47 -10.23
CA LYS A 337 13.89 2.54 -9.18
C LYS A 337 14.63 2.70 -7.85
N GLU A 338 15.83 3.28 -7.86
CA GLU A 338 16.66 3.44 -6.68
C GLU A 338 16.51 4.83 -6.06
N THR A 339 16.56 5.87 -6.88
CA THR A 339 16.51 7.26 -6.41
C THR A 339 15.11 7.80 -6.27
N MET A 340 14.13 7.22 -6.97
CA MET A 340 12.74 7.68 -7.08
C MET A 340 12.58 9.06 -7.74
N VAL A 341 13.63 9.57 -8.36
CA VAL A 341 13.59 10.76 -9.20
C VAL A 341 12.94 10.41 -10.54
N HIS A 342 12.09 11.28 -11.05
CA HIS A 342 11.47 11.09 -12.36
C HIS A 342 12.54 11.07 -13.46
N THR A 343 12.44 10.14 -14.40
CA THR A 343 13.51 9.91 -15.39
C THR A 343 13.74 11.09 -16.34
N SER A 344 12.71 11.88 -16.64
CA SER A 344 12.78 13.04 -17.54
C SER A 344 12.80 14.39 -16.80
N TYR A 345 12.11 14.49 -15.66
CA TYR A 345 11.99 15.74 -14.90
C TYR A 345 12.74 15.63 -13.56
N LYS A 346 13.95 16.22 -13.50
CA LYS A 346 14.83 16.07 -12.34
C LYS A 346 14.33 16.74 -11.06
N ASN A 347 13.39 17.66 -11.17
CA ASN A 347 12.74 18.32 -10.05
C ASN A 347 11.44 17.64 -9.60
N ILE A 348 11.16 16.42 -10.07
CA ILE A 348 9.98 15.62 -9.68
C ILE A 348 10.45 14.32 -9.04
N ILE A 349 9.92 14.02 -7.86
CA ILE A 349 10.12 12.75 -7.15
C ILE A 349 8.76 12.09 -6.96
N ALA A 350 8.68 10.77 -7.19
CA ALA A 350 7.49 10.01 -6.91
C ALA A 350 7.82 8.65 -6.27
N PHE A 351 7.02 8.26 -5.30
CA PHE A 351 7.12 6.98 -4.61
C PHE A 351 5.76 6.54 -4.05
N GLY A 352 5.73 5.44 -3.31
CA GLY A 352 4.48 4.84 -2.86
C GLY A 352 3.68 4.23 -4.00
N ASP A 353 2.34 4.21 -3.85
CA ASP A 353 1.48 3.43 -4.74
C ASP A 353 1.37 4.00 -6.16
N ALA A 354 1.60 5.30 -6.37
CA ALA A 354 1.55 5.91 -7.69
C ALA A 354 2.79 5.62 -8.56
N ALA A 355 3.93 5.29 -7.95
CA ALA A 355 5.20 5.11 -8.66
C ALA A 355 5.32 3.73 -9.33
N GLY A 356 5.98 3.71 -10.50
CA GLY A 356 6.27 2.52 -11.31
C GLY A 356 7.37 1.61 -10.75
N LEU A 357 7.57 1.60 -9.44
CA LEU A 357 8.62 0.81 -8.81
C LEU A 357 8.36 -0.70 -8.95
N PRO A 358 9.39 -1.54 -9.27
CA PRO A 358 9.24 -2.99 -9.43
C PRO A 358 9.21 -3.72 -8.08
N THR A 359 8.39 -3.25 -7.13
CA THR A 359 8.17 -3.83 -5.81
C THR A 359 6.68 -3.78 -5.43
N SER A 360 6.32 -4.38 -4.31
CA SER A 360 4.94 -4.32 -3.81
C SER A 360 4.59 -2.95 -3.22
N LYS A 361 3.38 -2.48 -3.50
CA LYS A 361 2.83 -1.23 -3.01
C LYS A 361 2.31 -1.41 -1.58
N THR A 362 3.16 -1.13 -0.58
CA THR A 362 2.86 -1.36 0.85
C THR A 362 3.30 -0.21 1.74
N GLY A 363 2.70 -0.09 2.93
CA GLY A 363 3.14 0.89 3.93
C GLY A 363 4.60 0.65 4.38
N ALA A 364 5.06 -0.59 4.41
CA ALA A 364 6.45 -0.92 4.73
C ALA A 364 7.42 -0.41 3.65
N ALA A 365 7.04 -0.49 2.37
CA ALA A 365 7.81 0.09 1.28
C ALA A 365 7.89 1.62 1.42
N ILE A 366 6.75 2.30 1.66
CA ILE A 366 6.72 3.76 1.85
C ILE A 366 7.63 4.19 3.00
N ARG A 367 7.65 3.45 4.12
CA ARG A 367 8.52 3.72 5.26
C ARG A 367 10.00 3.77 4.88
N MET A 368 10.43 2.90 3.97
CA MET A 368 11.81 2.87 3.49
C MET A 368 12.06 3.88 2.35
N GLN A 369 11.05 4.17 1.54
CA GLN A 369 11.14 5.07 0.40
C GLN A 369 11.21 6.54 0.85
N ALA A 370 10.37 6.95 1.80
CA ALA A 370 10.22 8.36 2.16
C ALA A 370 11.52 9.04 2.63
N PRO A 371 12.33 8.48 3.55
CA PRO A 371 13.59 9.11 3.95
C PRO A 371 14.60 9.19 2.80
N ILE A 372 14.65 8.19 1.93
CA ILE A 372 15.54 8.18 0.75
C ILE A 372 15.09 9.27 -0.24
N ALA A 373 13.78 9.35 -0.52
CA ALA A 373 13.21 10.38 -1.39
C ALA A 373 13.46 11.80 -0.84
N ALA A 374 13.32 12.01 0.47
CA ALA A 374 13.59 13.29 1.12
C ALA A 374 15.07 13.67 1.00
N ALA A 375 16.00 12.75 1.27
CA ALA A 375 17.43 12.98 1.10
C ALA A 375 17.81 13.32 -0.34
N ASN A 376 17.24 12.59 -1.31
CA ASN A 376 17.47 12.83 -2.72
C ASN A 376 16.88 14.17 -3.18
N LEU A 377 15.71 14.57 -2.69
CA LEU A 377 15.11 15.87 -2.98
C LEU A 377 16.03 17.01 -2.49
N ILE A 378 16.52 16.91 -1.26
CA ILE A 378 17.43 17.91 -0.68
C ILE A 378 18.74 17.98 -1.46
N ALA A 379 19.30 16.84 -1.88
CA ALA A 379 20.49 16.83 -2.73
C ALA A 379 20.25 17.59 -4.04
N LEU A 380 19.10 17.38 -4.69
CA LEU A 380 18.73 18.11 -5.91
C LEU A 380 18.53 19.62 -5.66
N MET A 381 17.93 20.02 -4.54
CA MET A 381 17.79 21.41 -4.14
C MET A 381 19.16 22.08 -3.93
N GLU A 382 20.14 21.33 -3.46
CA GLU A 382 21.53 21.76 -3.27
C GLU A 382 22.40 21.60 -4.53
N GLN A 383 21.78 21.28 -5.67
CA GLN A 383 22.44 21.00 -6.95
C GLN A 383 23.49 19.87 -6.87
N ARG A 384 23.27 18.91 -5.99
CA ARG A 384 24.08 17.70 -5.84
C ARG A 384 23.38 16.48 -6.44
N GLU A 385 24.16 15.50 -6.87
CA GLU A 385 23.62 14.23 -7.34
C GLU A 385 22.90 13.46 -6.21
N PRO A 386 21.73 12.87 -6.48
CA PRO A 386 21.04 11.99 -5.55
C PRO A 386 21.86 10.74 -5.24
N THR A 387 22.21 10.51 -3.98
CA THR A 387 23.01 9.35 -3.54
C THR A 387 22.19 8.30 -2.79
N GLY A 388 20.99 8.66 -2.33
CA GLY A 388 20.11 7.72 -1.66
C GLY A 388 19.64 6.60 -2.60
N ARG A 389 19.69 5.35 -2.14
CA ARG A 389 19.34 4.17 -2.96
C ARG A 389 18.32 3.30 -2.23
N TYR A 390 17.14 3.19 -2.82
CA TYR A 390 16.12 2.26 -2.37
C TYR A 390 16.39 0.87 -2.95
N ASN A 391 16.34 -0.16 -2.13
CA ASN A 391 16.67 -1.54 -2.48
C ASN A 391 15.43 -2.41 -2.80
N GLY A 392 14.26 -1.79 -2.91
CA GLY A 392 13.01 -2.50 -3.21
C GLY A 392 12.33 -3.13 -2.01
N TYR A 393 12.82 -2.95 -0.78
CA TYR A 393 12.25 -3.57 0.41
C TYR A 393 10.76 -3.31 0.54
N SER A 394 10.02 -4.39 0.70
CA SER A 394 8.60 -4.39 0.99
C SER A 394 8.27 -5.51 1.97
N ALA A 395 7.22 -5.32 2.75
CA ALA A 395 6.72 -6.35 3.64
C ALA A 395 5.20 -6.47 3.51
N CYS A 396 4.73 -7.72 3.45
CA CYS A 396 3.32 -8.06 3.44
C CYS A 396 3.04 -9.11 4.53
N PRO A 397 2.66 -8.71 5.74
CA PRO A 397 2.28 -9.65 6.79
C PRO A 397 0.94 -10.31 6.44
N ILE A 398 0.97 -11.54 5.92
CA ILE A 398 -0.20 -12.32 5.54
C ILE A 398 -0.81 -12.96 6.79
N ILE A 399 -2.01 -12.56 7.15
CA ILE A 399 -2.79 -13.24 8.18
C ILE A 399 -3.21 -14.58 7.61
N THR A 400 -2.77 -15.66 8.23
CA THR A 400 -3.10 -17.02 7.81
C THR A 400 -4.23 -17.61 8.66
N GLU A 401 -4.36 -17.17 9.89
CA GLU A 401 -5.48 -17.42 10.81
C GLU A 401 -5.48 -16.33 11.89
N TYR A 402 -6.53 -16.24 12.67
CA TYR A 402 -6.50 -15.37 13.85
C TYR A 402 -5.41 -15.86 14.81
N GLY A 403 -4.53 -14.95 15.17
CA GLY A 403 -3.36 -15.27 15.99
C GLY A 403 -2.09 -15.65 15.25
N LYS A 404 -2.11 -15.88 13.92
CA LYS A 404 -0.89 -16.21 13.15
C LYS A 404 -0.72 -15.40 11.86
N VAL A 405 0.51 -15.08 11.55
CA VAL A 405 0.91 -14.31 10.37
C VAL A 405 2.16 -14.91 9.74
N LEU A 406 2.11 -15.05 8.42
CA LEU A 406 3.28 -15.29 7.58
C LEU A 406 3.89 -13.93 7.20
N MET A 407 5.11 -13.66 7.64
CA MET A 407 5.81 -12.38 7.42
C MET A 407 6.58 -12.44 6.09
N CYS A 408 5.97 -11.94 5.01
CA CYS A 408 6.59 -11.92 3.69
C CYS A 408 7.40 -10.64 3.52
N GLU A 409 8.73 -10.74 3.56
CA GLU A 409 9.67 -9.62 3.42
C GLU A 409 10.64 -9.88 2.26
N PHE A 410 10.70 -8.94 1.34
CA PHE A 410 11.49 -9.08 0.11
C PHE A 410 11.86 -7.71 -0.46
N GLY A 411 12.88 -7.70 -1.32
CA GLY A 411 13.35 -6.56 -2.07
C GLY A 411 13.21 -6.73 -3.58
N TYR A 412 14.01 -5.97 -4.33
CA TYR A 412 14.10 -6.15 -5.78
C TYR A 412 14.57 -7.57 -6.14
N ASP A 413 14.17 -8.01 -7.34
CA ASP A 413 14.51 -9.32 -7.89
C ASP A 413 14.08 -10.49 -6.97
N GLU A 414 12.99 -10.28 -6.21
CA GLU A 414 12.41 -11.26 -5.30
C GLU A 414 13.36 -11.71 -4.17
N LYS A 415 14.43 -10.95 -3.92
CA LYS A 415 15.40 -11.24 -2.87
C LYS A 415 14.72 -11.23 -1.49
N LEU A 416 14.85 -12.31 -0.74
CA LEU A 416 14.35 -12.37 0.63
C LEU A 416 15.13 -11.40 1.53
N MET A 417 14.40 -10.62 2.32
CA MET A 417 14.96 -9.62 3.22
C MET A 417 14.31 -9.67 4.61
N PRO A 418 14.32 -10.82 5.28
CA PRO A 418 13.66 -10.97 6.57
C PRO A 418 14.30 -10.07 7.62
N ILE A 419 13.47 -9.39 8.42
CA ILE A 419 13.91 -8.53 9.53
C ILE A 419 14.63 -9.33 10.62
N ILE A 420 14.31 -10.62 10.75
CA ILE A 420 14.99 -11.56 11.65
C ILE A 420 15.59 -12.69 10.80
N PRO A 421 16.86 -12.56 10.37
CA PRO A 421 17.46 -13.45 9.36
C PRO A 421 17.55 -14.93 9.73
N TRP A 422 17.56 -15.25 11.02
CA TRP A 422 17.67 -16.64 11.52
C TRP A 422 16.32 -17.35 11.68
N LEU A 423 15.21 -16.66 11.46
CA LEU A 423 13.89 -17.26 11.43
C LEU A 423 13.55 -17.71 10.01
N ASP A 424 13.03 -18.93 9.88
CA ASP A 424 12.47 -19.36 8.60
C ASP A 424 11.30 -18.46 8.21
N PRO A 425 11.39 -17.74 7.07
CA PRO A 425 10.36 -16.82 6.63
C PRO A 425 9.08 -17.51 6.15
N ALA A 426 9.15 -18.82 5.83
CA ALA A 426 8.00 -19.60 5.37
C ALA A 426 7.15 -20.19 6.52
N VAL A 427 7.43 -19.79 7.76
CA VAL A 427 6.70 -20.28 8.95
C VAL A 427 5.84 -19.16 9.54
N GLU A 428 4.55 -19.44 9.71
CA GLU A 428 3.59 -18.55 10.37
C GLU A 428 3.85 -18.49 11.88
N ARG A 429 3.78 -17.28 12.46
CA ARG A 429 4.09 -17.08 13.88
C ARG A 429 3.11 -16.14 14.56
N GLY A 430 2.81 -16.42 15.83
CA GLY A 430 1.97 -15.58 16.69
C GLY A 430 2.59 -14.21 16.98
N MET A 431 3.93 -14.13 17.08
CA MET A 431 4.61 -12.86 17.31
C MET A 431 4.34 -11.84 16.19
N TRP A 432 4.21 -12.30 14.94
CA TRP A 432 3.88 -11.44 13.80
C TRP A 432 2.43 -10.97 13.82
N TRP A 433 1.51 -11.78 14.37
CA TRP A 433 0.14 -11.35 14.66
C TRP A 433 0.15 -10.22 15.70
N THR A 434 0.86 -10.40 16.82
CA THR A 434 1.00 -9.38 17.85
C THR A 434 1.56 -8.08 17.28
N LEU A 435 2.62 -8.17 16.48
CA LEU A 435 3.19 -7.02 15.78
C LEU A 435 2.17 -6.36 14.86
N LYS A 436 1.45 -7.15 14.04
CA LYS A 436 0.49 -6.61 13.07
C LYS A 436 -0.69 -5.90 13.73
N VAL A 437 -1.25 -6.47 14.79
CA VAL A 437 -2.46 -5.94 15.45
C VAL A 437 -2.11 -4.81 16.41
N HIS A 438 -1.07 -4.97 17.22
CA HIS A 438 -0.76 -4.04 18.30
C HIS A 438 0.43 -3.12 18.02
N GLY A 439 1.38 -3.54 17.19
CA GLY A 439 2.62 -2.79 16.91
C GLY A 439 2.55 -1.86 15.71
N LEU A 440 2.07 -2.34 14.55
CA LEU A 440 2.17 -1.58 13.29
C LEU A 440 1.35 -0.30 13.28
N LYS A 441 0.18 -0.25 13.90
CA LYS A 441 -0.65 0.97 13.97
C LYS A 441 0.02 2.09 14.79
N PRO A 442 0.52 1.85 16.01
CA PRO A 442 1.32 2.84 16.73
C PRO A 442 2.60 3.24 15.97
N MET A 443 3.34 2.29 15.38
CA MET A 443 4.53 2.59 14.57
C MET A 443 4.19 3.50 13.39
N TYR A 444 3.05 3.30 12.75
CA TYR A 444 2.58 4.13 11.65
C TYR A 444 2.32 5.58 12.11
N TYR A 445 1.45 5.76 13.11
CA TYR A 445 1.04 7.10 13.54
C TYR A 445 2.11 7.86 14.34
N GLN A 446 2.86 7.18 15.21
CA GLN A 446 3.82 7.82 16.10
C GLN A 446 5.26 7.76 15.58
N GLY A 447 5.54 6.85 14.66
CA GLY A 447 6.87 6.69 14.05
C GLY A 447 6.92 7.23 12.63
N MET A 448 6.29 6.50 11.69
CA MET A 448 6.38 6.78 10.26
C MET A 448 5.83 8.17 9.88
N LEU A 449 4.59 8.49 10.24
CA LEU A 449 3.97 9.79 9.91
C LEU A 449 4.62 10.97 10.64
N LYS A 450 5.50 10.72 11.59
CA LYS A 450 6.29 11.75 12.30
C LYS A 450 7.74 11.85 11.79
N GLY A 451 8.10 11.08 10.74
CA GLY A 451 9.45 11.06 10.20
C GLY A 451 10.51 10.54 11.20
N LEU A 452 10.13 9.60 12.07
CA LEU A 452 11.04 9.06 13.08
C LEU A 452 11.62 7.69 12.70
N ILE A 453 10.94 6.96 11.80
CA ILE A 453 11.33 5.62 11.33
C ILE A 453 11.05 5.48 9.83
#